data_35e4142cd54fda88fd2f260f791b309e
#
_entry.id   35e4142cd54fda88fd2f260f791b309e
#
_cell.length_a   1.000
_cell.length_b   1.000
_cell.length_c   1.000
_cell.angle_alpha   90.00
_cell.angle_beta   90.00
_cell.angle_gamma   90.00
#
_symmetry.space_group_name_H-M   'P 1'
#
loop_
_entity.id
_entity.type
_entity.pdbx_description
1 polymer ?
#
loop_
_entity_poly.entity_id
_entity_poly.type
_entity_poly.pdbx_seq_one_letter_code
_entity_poly.pdbx_strand_id
1 'polypeptide(L)'
;MSENSPDLYRETNVFERGNWLVKGDKVKADVPKLFSPIQKDGAKNRMDLALWLTNKKHPLTARTMVNRLWEQIFGNGIVETLEDFGTQGVSPTHKELLDWLAWQFMNDDNWSIKKMIKTIVMSATYRQQSTVNDELLKKDPYNKFYARGPRVRLSAEQVRDQALCISGLISDKMYGPGVMPFQPKGIWNSPYSGEQWKQSNGEDQYRRGVYIYWKRTAAYPSMTTFDGTSREVCTARRIRTNTPLQALVTLNDSAYIEMARYFAYRLQKEASINVDAQIRKGYELATGHVIDNRDLAILSGLYKNALEKFNRDKDKACEMIGVNDEHNNPETAAMVVVCNAILNLDEVVTKL
;
A
#
# COMPACT_ATOMS: atom_id res chain seq x y z
N MET A 1 -16.67 12.78 17.51
CA MET A 1 -17.32 11.86 18.45
C MET A 1 -17.68 12.63 19.69
N SER A 2 -18.95 12.59 20.09
CA SER A 2 -19.41 13.15 21.36
C SER A 2 -19.47 12.06 22.42
N GLU A 3 -19.32 12.41 23.68
CA GLU A 3 -19.62 11.51 24.80
C GLU A 3 -21.14 11.33 24.93
N ASN A 4 -21.55 10.17 25.43
CA ASN A 4 -22.94 9.95 25.80
C ASN A 4 -23.32 10.85 26.96
N SER A 5 -24.62 11.18 27.08
CA SER A 5 -25.14 11.83 28.29
C SER A 5 -24.98 10.91 29.52
N PRO A 6 -24.85 11.47 30.72
CA PRO A 6 -24.60 10.69 31.93
C PRO A 6 -25.63 9.58 32.21
N ASP A 7 -26.87 9.78 31.82
CA ASP A 7 -27.96 8.80 31.93
C ASP A 7 -27.77 7.56 31.03
N LEU A 8 -26.94 7.66 29.98
CA LEU A 8 -26.59 6.57 29.08
C LEU A 8 -25.26 5.90 29.42
N TYR A 9 -24.62 6.27 30.52
CA TYR A 9 -23.37 5.62 30.93
C TYR A 9 -23.64 4.22 31.44
N ARG A 10 -22.97 3.26 30.78
CA ARG A 10 -23.05 1.86 31.19
C ARG A 10 -22.12 1.57 32.36
N GLU A 11 -22.62 0.84 33.35
CA GLU A 11 -21.76 0.21 34.33
C GLU A 11 -20.96 -0.93 33.67
N THR A 12 -19.65 -0.93 33.89
CA THR A 12 -18.75 -1.94 33.34
C THR A 12 -18.22 -2.81 34.46
N ASN A 13 -18.32 -4.13 34.25
CA ASN A 13 -17.83 -5.14 35.18
C ASN A 13 -16.81 -6.03 34.47
N VAL A 14 -15.94 -6.67 35.22
CA VAL A 14 -15.17 -7.82 34.76
C VAL A 14 -16.14 -8.96 34.53
N PHE A 15 -16.05 -9.66 33.39
CA PHE A 15 -16.89 -10.82 33.12
C PHE A 15 -16.15 -12.09 33.51
N GLU A 16 -16.81 -12.99 34.24
CA GLU A 16 -16.22 -14.27 34.57
C GLU A 16 -16.07 -15.11 33.28
N ARG A 17 -14.85 -15.50 32.95
CA ARG A 17 -14.51 -16.27 31.73
C ARG A 17 -15.10 -15.71 30.45
N GLY A 18 -15.26 -14.38 30.37
CA GLY A 18 -15.85 -13.71 29.22
C GLY A 18 -17.38 -13.81 29.09
N ASN A 19 -18.05 -14.44 30.03
CA ASN A 19 -19.52 -14.55 30.00
C ASN A 19 -20.16 -13.23 30.44
N TRP A 20 -20.78 -12.51 29.52
CA TRP A 20 -21.38 -11.20 29.76
C TRP A 20 -22.59 -11.24 30.73
N LEU A 21 -23.18 -12.42 30.97
CA LEU A 21 -24.26 -12.63 31.92
C LEU A 21 -23.77 -12.74 33.35
N VAL A 22 -22.51 -13.14 33.55
CA VAL A 22 -21.91 -13.30 34.88
C VAL A 22 -20.97 -12.14 35.15
N LYS A 23 -21.44 -11.18 35.94
CA LYS A 23 -20.74 -9.95 36.26
C LYS A 23 -19.96 -10.13 37.54
N GLY A 24 -18.63 -9.96 37.44
CA GLY A 24 -17.75 -9.83 38.59
C GLY A 24 -17.59 -8.36 39.07
N ASP A 25 -16.40 -8.00 39.52
CA ASP A 25 -16.10 -6.68 40.11
C ASP A 25 -16.43 -5.52 39.12
N LYS A 26 -17.02 -4.46 39.67
CA LYS A 26 -17.24 -3.22 38.94
C LYS A 26 -15.93 -2.49 38.69
N VAL A 27 -15.71 -2.09 37.43
CA VAL A 27 -14.49 -1.37 37.01
C VAL A 27 -14.81 0.00 36.50
N LYS A 28 -13.82 0.90 36.54
CA LYS A 28 -13.88 2.24 35.97
C LYS A 28 -12.89 2.35 34.84
N ALA A 29 -13.14 3.29 33.90
CA ALA A 29 -12.18 3.61 32.85
C ALA A 29 -10.89 4.14 33.45
N ASP A 30 -9.77 3.49 33.16
CA ASP A 30 -8.43 3.90 33.59
C ASP A 30 -7.37 3.41 32.61
N VAL A 31 -6.12 3.78 32.87
CA VAL A 31 -4.93 3.38 32.10
C VAL A 31 -4.14 2.31 32.89
N PRO A 32 -3.27 1.54 32.21
CA PRO A 32 -2.46 0.54 32.89
C PRO A 32 -1.59 1.17 34.00
N LYS A 33 -1.58 0.56 35.18
CA LYS A 33 -0.84 1.06 36.37
C LYS A 33 0.66 1.20 36.16
N LEU A 34 1.23 0.52 35.15
CA LEU A 34 2.63 0.61 34.77
C LEU A 34 3.03 2.00 34.27
N PHE A 35 2.08 2.75 33.73
CA PHE A 35 2.31 4.08 33.17
C PHE A 35 1.79 5.18 34.11
N SER A 36 2.24 6.41 33.86
CA SER A 36 1.74 7.58 34.58
C SER A 36 0.21 7.65 34.52
N PRO A 37 -0.48 7.86 35.61
CA PRO A 37 -1.94 7.91 35.64
C PRO A 37 -2.47 9.15 34.90
N ILE A 38 -3.70 9.06 34.43
CA ILE A 38 -4.44 10.26 33.95
C ILE A 38 -4.69 11.14 35.17
N GLN A 39 -4.10 12.34 35.17
CA GLN A 39 -4.25 13.32 36.25
C GLN A 39 -5.60 14.05 36.10
N LYS A 40 -6.66 13.41 36.55
CA LYS A 40 -8.00 13.98 36.58
C LYS A 40 -8.83 13.34 37.68
N ASP A 41 -9.46 14.20 38.49
CA ASP A 41 -10.45 13.77 39.47
C ASP A 41 -11.78 13.49 38.80
N GLY A 42 -12.49 12.45 39.23
CA GLY A 42 -13.79 12.06 38.72
C GLY A 42 -13.76 11.16 37.47
N ALA A 43 -14.83 11.22 36.69
CA ALA A 43 -15.01 10.38 35.52
C ALA A 43 -14.05 10.78 34.38
N LYS A 44 -13.33 9.79 33.87
CA LYS A 44 -12.41 9.93 32.72
C LYS A 44 -13.17 9.73 31.41
N ASN A 45 -12.81 10.48 30.38
CA ASN A 45 -13.42 10.43 29.06
C ASN A 45 -12.39 10.16 27.95
N ARG A 46 -12.86 10.10 26.70
CA ARG A 46 -11.98 9.83 25.53
C ARG A 46 -10.94 10.92 25.30
N MET A 47 -11.27 12.18 25.60
CA MET A 47 -10.32 13.27 25.47
C MET A 47 -9.17 13.12 26.49
N ASP A 48 -9.48 12.73 27.73
CA ASP A 48 -8.47 12.48 28.75
C ASP A 48 -7.50 11.36 28.31
N LEU A 49 -8.03 10.30 27.69
CA LEU A 49 -7.21 9.23 27.10
C LEU A 49 -6.35 9.74 25.93
N ALA A 50 -6.90 10.55 25.04
CA ALA A 50 -6.16 11.13 23.93
C ALA A 50 -5.01 12.03 24.40
N LEU A 51 -5.27 12.89 25.37
CA LEU A 51 -4.24 13.75 25.99
C LEU A 51 -3.17 12.95 26.73
N TRP A 52 -3.55 11.84 27.35
CA TRP A 52 -2.63 10.93 28.00
C TRP A 52 -1.73 10.22 26.97
N LEU A 53 -2.30 9.70 25.88
CA LEU A 53 -1.54 9.06 24.79
C LEU A 53 -0.54 9.99 24.11
N THR A 54 -0.90 11.27 23.96
CA THR A 54 -0.05 12.29 23.31
C THR A 54 0.83 13.05 24.31
N ASN A 55 0.81 12.68 25.59
CA ASN A 55 1.67 13.29 26.59
C ASN A 55 3.14 12.98 26.29
N LYS A 56 4.01 14.00 26.35
CA LYS A 56 5.46 13.84 26.10
C LYS A 56 6.16 12.86 27.06
N LYS A 57 5.56 12.59 28.21
CA LYS A 57 6.05 11.59 29.19
C LYS A 57 5.57 10.16 28.88
N HIS A 58 4.66 9.99 27.91
CA HIS A 58 4.17 8.66 27.54
C HIS A 58 5.28 7.87 26.80
N PRO A 59 5.72 6.71 27.31
CA PRO A 59 6.94 6.08 26.80
C PRO A 59 6.78 5.39 25.44
N LEU A 60 5.57 5.02 25.03
CA LEU A 60 5.35 4.14 23.89
C LEU A 60 4.76 4.80 22.66
N THR A 61 3.85 5.77 22.79
CA THR A 61 3.07 6.28 21.64
C THR A 61 3.97 6.78 20.52
N ALA A 62 4.96 7.63 20.82
CA ALA A 62 5.87 8.16 19.81
C ALA A 62 6.77 7.08 19.23
N ARG A 63 7.32 6.17 20.06
CA ARG A 63 8.17 5.06 19.59
C ARG A 63 7.40 4.14 18.65
N THR A 64 6.19 3.76 19.01
CA THR A 64 5.34 2.90 18.17
C THR A 64 5.01 3.58 16.84
N MET A 65 4.67 4.88 16.86
CA MET A 65 4.34 5.61 15.65
C MET A 65 5.54 5.75 14.72
N VAL A 66 6.68 6.14 15.25
CA VAL A 66 7.93 6.25 14.47
C VAL A 66 8.35 4.91 13.92
N ASN A 67 8.27 3.83 14.69
CA ASN A 67 8.61 2.49 14.23
C ASN A 67 7.71 2.00 13.09
N ARG A 68 6.43 2.35 13.10
CA ARG A 68 5.50 2.07 11.99
C ARG A 68 5.83 2.88 10.73
N LEU A 69 6.17 4.15 10.87
CA LEU A 69 6.63 4.98 9.75
C LEU A 69 7.94 4.43 9.16
N TRP A 70 8.85 4.02 10.02
CA TRP A 70 10.11 3.39 9.62
C TRP A 70 9.88 2.09 8.84
N GLU A 71 9.01 1.21 9.35
CA GLU A 71 8.66 -0.04 8.66
C GLU A 71 8.06 0.18 7.27
N GLN A 72 7.17 1.16 7.12
CA GLN A 72 6.60 1.49 5.82
C GLN A 72 7.65 1.93 4.79
N ILE A 73 8.75 2.52 5.27
CA ILE A 73 9.82 3.03 4.42
C ILE A 73 10.89 1.96 4.15
N PHE A 74 11.32 1.23 5.18
CA PHE A 74 12.42 0.26 5.10
C PHE A 74 11.97 -1.21 4.98
N GLY A 75 10.68 -1.50 5.15
CA GLY A 75 10.13 -2.85 5.12
C GLY A 75 10.27 -3.64 6.42
N ASN A 76 11.19 -3.24 7.29
CA ASN A 76 11.37 -3.77 8.64
C ASN A 76 11.36 -2.62 9.65
N GLY A 77 10.69 -2.80 10.78
CA GLY A 77 10.74 -1.86 11.89
C GLY A 77 12.07 -1.95 12.63
N ILE A 78 12.47 -0.88 13.32
CA ILE A 78 13.58 -0.90 14.28
C ILE A 78 13.26 -1.92 15.40
N VAL A 79 11.99 -2.01 15.79
CA VAL A 79 11.39 -3.14 16.52
C VAL A 79 10.60 -3.95 15.51
N GLU A 80 11.00 -5.20 15.30
CA GLU A 80 10.40 -6.07 14.27
C GLU A 80 8.94 -6.42 14.58
N THR A 81 8.62 -6.62 15.87
CA THR A 81 7.27 -6.91 16.36
C THR A 81 6.47 -5.61 16.51
N LEU A 82 5.88 -5.11 15.41
CA LEU A 82 5.11 -3.86 15.42
C LEU A 82 3.86 -3.91 16.32
N GLU A 83 3.37 -5.12 16.56
CA GLU A 83 2.22 -5.43 17.41
C GLU A 83 2.57 -5.51 18.90
N ASP A 84 3.85 -5.74 19.24
CA ASP A 84 4.28 -5.94 20.63
C ASP A 84 5.63 -5.25 20.91
N PHE A 85 5.57 -4.23 21.75
CA PHE A 85 6.71 -3.51 22.33
C PHE A 85 6.97 -3.93 23.79
N GLY A 86 6.32 -4.99 24.23
CA GLY A 86 6.42 -5.53 25.59
C GLY A 86 7.48 -6.62 25.72
N THR A 87 7.35 -7.40 26.78
CA THR A 87 8.31 -8.45 27.15
C THR A 87 8.33 -9.65 26.21
N GLN A 88 7.30 -9.84 25.41
CA GLN A 88 7.23 -10.91 24.38
C GLN A 88 7.67 -10.42 23.01
N GLY A 89 7.83 -9.11 22.83
CA GLY A 89 8.33 -8.51 21.61
C GLY A 89 9.84 -8.64 21.44
N VAL A 90 10.33 -8.36 20.24
CA VAL A 90 11.75 -8.34 19.92
C VAL A 90 12.35 -7.00 20.34
N SER A 91 13.54 -7.03 20.93
CA SER A 91 14.28 -5.81 21.28
C SER A 91 14.61 -4.98 20.03
N PRO A 92 14.63 -3.64 20.14
CA PRO A 92 14.99 -2.78 19.02
C PRO A 92 16.44 -3.03 18.56
N THR A 93 16.66 -3.09 17.26
CA THR A 93 18.01 -3.24 16.66
C THR A 93 18.88 -2.01 16.90
N HIS A 94 18.26 -0.82 16.93
CA HIS A 94 18.91 0.48 17.11
C HIS A 94 18.11 1.30 18.14
N LYS A 95 18.30 1.00 19.42
CA LYS A 95 17.53 1.59 20.51
C LYS A 95 17.68 3.11 20.57
N GLU A 96 18.91 3.60 20.51
CA GLU A 96 19.22 5.04 20.59
C GLU A 96 18.61 5.81 19.42
N LEU A 97 18.60 5.23 18.22
CA LEU A 97 17.96 5.82 17.05
C LEU A 97 16.45 5.91 17.24
N LEU A 98 15.81 4.84 17.73
CA LEU A 98 14.37 4.84 18.01
C LEU A 98 13.99 5.90 19.05
N ASP A 99 14.79 6.02 20.10
CA ASP A 99 14.57 6.99 21.17
C ASP A 99 14.75 8.43 20.68
N TRP A 100 15.78 8.68 19.87
CA TRP A 100 16.03 9.99 19.27
C TRP A 100 14.91 10.39 18.30
N LEU A 101 14.53 9.51 17.37
CA LEU A 101 13.43 9.76 16.44
C LEU A 101 12.12 10.02 17.18
N ALA A 102 11.81 9.26 18.23
CA ALA A 102 10.61 9.46 19.03
C ALA A 102 10.63 10.81 19.75
N TRP A 103 11.78 11.20 20.30
CA TRP A 103 11.95 12.51 20.94
C TRP A 103 11.78 13.65 19.95
N GLN A 104 12.43 13.56 18.78
CA GLN A 104 12.30 14.53 17.68
C GLN A 104 10.86 14.68 17.23
N PHE A 105 10.16 13.55 17.03
CA PHE A 105 8.76 13.54 16.59
C PHE A 105 7.84 14.27 17.55
N MET A 106 8.02 14.10 18.86
CA MET A 106 7.22 14.79 19.89
C MET A 106 7.58 16.25 20.07
N ASN A 107 8.87 16.61 20.00
CA ASN A 107 9.35 17.94 20.42
C ASN A 107 9.57 18.88 19.21
N ASP A 108 10.48 18.56 18.31
CA ASP A 108 10.85 19.44 17.20
C ASP A 108 9.85 19.38 16.05
N ASP A 109 9.32 18.19 15.77
CA ASP A 109 8.35 17.99 14.71
C ASP A 109 6.91 18.28 15.15
N ASN A 110 6.66 18.42 16.43
CA ASN A 110 5.33 18.61 17.00
C ASN A 110 4.29 17.64 16.44
N TRP A 111 4.61 16.34 16.48
CA TRP A 111 3.79 15.23 15.97
C TRP A 111 3.52 15.29 14.45
N SER A 112 4.32 15.99 13.67
CA SER A 112 4.17 16.09 12.22
C SER A 112 4.72 14.86 11.53
N ILE A 113 3.84 13.97 11.07
CA ILE A 113 4.19 12.80 10.26
C ILE A 113 5.00 13.22 9.02
N LYS A 114 4.63 14.34 8.38
CA LYS A 114 5.29 14.84 7.17
C LYS A 114 6.75 15.23 7.42
N LYS A 115 7.05 15.87 8.55
CA LYS A 115 8.42 16.21 8.94
C LYS A 115 9.21 14.93 9.25
N MET A 116 8.65 13.99 10.01
CA MET A 116 9.29 12.73 10.35
C MET A 116 9.63 11.91 9.09
N ILE A 117 8.70 11.78 8.15
CA ILE A 117 8.97 11.12 6.85
C ILE A 117 10.11 11.84 6.13
N LYS A 118 10.10 13.18 6.08
CA LYS A 118 11.19 13.96 5.47
C LYS A 118 12.55 13.65 6.13
N THR A 119 12.60 13.63 7.45
CA THR A 119 13.83 13.28 8.20
C THR A 119 14.36 11.91 7.79
N ILE A 120 13.48 10.91 7.71
CA ILE A 120 13.85 9.54 7.34
C ILE A 120 14.34 9.47 5.88
N VAL A 121 13.60 10.00 4.91
CA VAL A 121 13.97 9.88 3.48
C VAL A 121 15.15 10.76 3.07
N MET A 122 15.48 11.79 3.86
CA MET A 122 16.68 12.60 3.64
C MET A 122 17.93 12.00 4.28
N SER A 123 17.80 10.94 5.07
CA SER A 123 18.94 10.29 5.73
C SER A 123 19.86 9.60 4.72
N ALA A 124 21.14 9.49 5.06
CA ALA A 124 22.10 8.70 4.28
C ALA A 124 21.69 7.23 4.20
N THR A 125 21.11 6.68 5.28
CA THR A 125 20.60 5.31 5.34
C THR A 125 19.54 5.03 4.28
N TYR A 126 18.61 5.95 4.06
CA TYR A 126 17.57 5.78 3.03
C TYR A 126 18.12 5.88 1.61
N ARG A 127 19.14 6.70 1.39
CA ARG A 127 19.73 6.97 0.07
C ARG A 127 20.82 5.96 -0.34
N GLN A 128 21.04 4.90 0.44
CA GLN A 128 21.92 3.81 0.06
C GLN A 128 21.36 3.04 -1.14
N GLN A 129 22.25 2.45 -1.93
CA GLN A 129 21.86 1.52 -2.98
C GLN A 129 21.28 0.24 -2.37
N SER A 130 20.30 -0.36 -3.05
CA SER A 130 19.67 -1.62 -2.67
C SER A 130 20.44 -2.87 -3.13
N THR A 131 21.55 -2.71 -3.82
CA THR A 131 22.39 -3.80 -4.31
C THR A 131 22.91 -4.67 -3.17
N VAL A 132 22.93 -5.96 -3.39
CA VAL A 132 23.36 -6.98 -2.43
C VAL A 132 24.62 -7.65 -2.95
N ASN A 133 25.60 -7.82 -2.06
CA ASN A 133 26.74 -8.70 -2.29
C ASN A 133 26.66 -9.91 -1.36
N ASP A 134 27.45 -10.97 -1.66
CA ASP A 134 27.44 -12.22 -0.89
C ASP A 134 27.80 -12.04 0.58
N GLU A 135 28.66 -11.07 0.90
CA GLU A 135 29.07 -10.80 2.27
C GLU A 135 27.92 -10.18 3.09
N LEU A 136 27.24 -9.18 2.53
CA LEU A 136 26.06 -8.56 3.16
C LEU A 136 24.92 -9.56 3.31
N LEU A 137 24.72 -10.42 2.29
CA LEU A 137 23.68 -11.43 2.34
C LEU A 137 23.93 -12.45 3.47
N LYS A 138 25.18 -12.84 3.68
CA LYS A 138 25.57 -13.76 4.75
C LYS A 138 25.45 -13.13 6.14
N LYS A 139 25.82 -11.85 6.30
CA LYS A 139 25.83 -11.17 7.60
C LYS A 139 24.45 -10.67 8.02
N ASP A 140 23.69 -10.12 7.06
CA ASP A 140 22.35 -9.54 7.31
C ASP A 140 21.41 -9.81 6.12
N PRO A 141 20.90 -11.06 6.00
CA PRO A 141 20.05 -11.45 4.88
C PRO A 141 18.77 -10.60 4.80
N TYR A 142 18.22 -10.20 5.93
CA TYR A 142 16.96 -9.47 6.03
C TYR A 142 17.12 -7.95 6.13
N ASN A 143 18.35 -7.43 5.97
CA ASN A 143 18.66 -6.00 6.11
C ASN A 143 18.14 -5.38 7.43
N LYS A 144 18.26 -6.10 8.54
CA LYS A 144 17.83 -5.63 9.87
C LYS A 144 18.71 -4.51 10.42
N PHE A 145 19.95 -4.43 9.94
CA PHE A 145 20.91 -3.39 10.34
C PHE A 145 21.01 -2.24 9.34
N TYR A 146 20.14 -2.23 8.33
CA TYR A 146 20.03 -1.13 7.34
C TYR A 146 21.37 -0.81 6.63
N ALA A 147 22.17 -1.84 6.35
CA ALA A 147 23.47 -1.71 5.68
C ALA A 147 23.35 -1.45 4.17
N ARG A 148 22.13 -1.52 3.62
CA ARG A 148 21.80 -1.25 2.22
C ARG A 148 20.41 -0.60 2.12
N GLY A 149 20.10 -0.02 0.96
CA GLY A 149 18.76 0.49 0.67
C GLY A 149 17.68 -0.60 0.78
N PRO A 150 16.44 -0.24 1.12
CA PRO A 150 15.37 -1.20 1.26
C PRO A 150 14.93 -1.75 -0.10
N ARG A 151 14.70 -3.06 -0.19
CA ARG A 151 13.99 -3.69 -1.29
C ARG A 151 12.68 -4.26 -0.77
N VAL A 152 11.58 -3.56 -1.04
CA VAL A 152 10.31 -3.80 -0.38
C VAL A 152 9.20 -3.92 -1.41
N ARG A 153 8.44 -5.02 -1.37
CA ARG A 153 7.24 -5.18 -2.21
C ARG A 153 6.23 -4.08 -1.91
N LEU A 154 5.67 -3.48 -2.94
CA LEU A 154 4.64 -2.45 -2.80
C LEU A 154 3.37 -3.03 -2.18
N SER A 155 2.63 -2.22 -1.43
CA SER A 155 1.32 -2.58 -0.92
C SER A 155 0.29 -2.64 -2.05
N ALA A 156 -0.84 -3.31 -1.83
CA ALA A 156 -1.94 -3.42 -2.79
C ALA A 156 -2.37 -2.07 -3.36
N GLU A 157 -2.50 -1.08 -2.47
CA GLU A 157 -2.86 0.29 -2.86
C GLU A 157 -1.78 0.94 -3.72
N GLN A 158 -0.50 0.74 -3.37
CA GLN A 158 0.62 1.31 -4.12
C GLN A 158 0.77 0.69 -5.50
N VAL A 159 0.63 -0.64 -5.64
CA VAL A 159 0.67 -1.33 -6.95
C VAL A 159 -0.39 -0.76 -7.89
N ARG A 160 -1.63 -0.58 -7.41
CA ARG A 160 -2.70 0.03 -8.19
C ARG A 160 -2.42 1.49 -8.52
N ASP A 161 -2.08 2.29 -7.51
CA ASP A 161 -1.89 3.73 -7.68
C ASP A 161 -0.71 4.03 -8.62
N GLN A 162 0.33 3.21 -8.56
CA GLN A 162 1.47 3.32 -9.48
C GLN A 162 1.07 3.01 -10.91
N ALA A 163 0.33 1.93 -11.15
CA ALA A 163 -0.14 1.58 -12.49
C ALA A 163 -1.07 2.67 -13.07
N LEU A 164 -1.97 3.24 -12.25
CA LEU A 164 -2.80 4.40 -12.62
C LEU A 164 -1.96 5.64 -12.93
N CYS A 165 -0.92 5.91 -12.15
CA CYS A 165 -0.04 7.05 -12.35
C CYS A 165 0.79 6.91 -13.63
N ILE A 166 1.38 5.73 -13.86
CA ILE A 166 2.17 5.42 -15.05
C ILE A 166 1.31 5.55 -16.32
N SER A 167 0.09 5.03 -16.28
CA SER A 167 -0.86 5.13 -17.40
C SER A 167 -1.44 6.53 -17.63
N GLY A 168 -1.31 7.44 -16.66
CA GLY A 168 -1.91 8.77 -16.71
C GLY A 168 -3.40 8.81 -16.35
N LEU A 169 -3.96 7.70 -15.84
CA LEU A 169 -5.37 7.59 -15.48
C LEU A 169 -5.68 8.08 -14.06
N ILE A 170 -4.67 8.20 -13.18
CA ILE A 170 -4.90 8.52 -11.77
C ILE A 170 -5.70 9.82 -11.59
N SER A 171 -6.73 9.78 -10.77
CA SER A 171 -7.46 10.97 -10.34
C SER A 171 -6.88 11.51 -9.04
N ASP A 172 -6.54 12.80 -9.04
CA ASP A 172 -6.01 13.52 -7.87
C ASP A 172 -7.10 13.97 -6.88
N LYS A 173 -8.35 13.61 -7.15
CA LYS A 173 -9.50 13.98 -6.31
C LYS A 173 -9.34 13.44 -4.89
N MET A 174 -9.27 14.35 -3.95
CA MET A 174 -9.11 14.05 -2.53
C MET A 174 -10.45 14.15 -1.80
N TYR A 175 -10.56 13.41 -0.68
CA TYR A 175 -11.72 13.38 0.22
C TYR A 175 -13.01 12.84 -0.42
N GLY A 176 -14.11 12.88 0.32
CA GLY A 176 -15.41 12.39 -0.12
C GLY A 176 -15.64 10.89 0.13
N PRO A 177 -16.74 10.33 -0.40
CA PRO A 177 -17.11 8.93 -0.19
C PRO A 177 -16.16 7.96 -0.86
N GLY A 178 -16.21 6.69 -0.44
CA GLY A 178 -15.52 5.59 -1.10
C GLY A 178 -16.05 5.36 -2.52
N VAL A 179 -15.18 4.83 -3.39
CA VAL A 179 -15.46 4.55 -4.80
C VAL A 179 -15.44 3.06 -5.07
N MET A 180 -16.16 2.65 -6.11
CA MET A 180 -16.26 1.26 -6.56
C MET A 180 -15.68 1.14 -7.98
N PRO A 181 -14.36 0.89 -8.15
CA PRO A 181 -13.78 0.69 -9.46
C PRO A 181 -14.33 -0.56 -10.14
N PHE A 182 -13.94 -0.79 -11.40
CA PHE A 182 -14.33 -2.02 -12.11
C PHE A 182 -13.92 -3.27 -11.30
N GLN A 183 -14.84 -4.22 -11.21
CA GLN A 183 -14.56 -5.60 -10.82
C GLN A 183 -15.45 -6.58 -11.58
N PRO A 184 -15.04 -7.84 -11.77
CA PRO A 184 -15.87 -8.86 -12.41
C PRO A 184 -17.22 -9.04 -11.70
N LYS A 185 -18.26 -9.36 -12.49
CA LYS A 185 -19.59 -9.66 -11.93
C LYS A 185 -19.56 -10.92 -11.05
N GLY A 186 -20.42 -10.97 -10.05
CA GLY A 186 -20.61 -12.16 -9.20
C GLY A 186 -19.79 -12.18 -7.91
N ILE A 187 -18.76 -11.33 -7.77
CA ILE A 187 -17.91 -11.29 -6.56
C ILE A 187 -18.70 -10.86 -5.32
N TRP A 188 -19.70 -9.99 -5.50
CA TRP A 188 -20.53 -9.46 -4.42
C TRP A 188 -21.86 -10.18 -4.23
N ASN A 189 -21.98 -11.42 -4.66
CA ASN A 189 -23.14 -12.25 -4.39
C ASN A 189 -23.17 -12.64 -2.91
N SER A 190 -23.57 -11.70 -2.05
CA SER A 190 -23.74 -11.94 -0.63
C SER A 190 -25.23 -12.16 -0.32
N PRO A 191 -25.60 -13.30 0.26
CA PRO A 191 -27.01 -13.63 0.52
C PRO A 191 -27.65 -12.75 1.61
N TYR A 192 -26.87 -12.00 2.40
CA TYR A 192 -27.36 -11.35 3.62
C TYR A 192 -27.56 -9.84 3.55
N SER A 193 -26.97 -9.11 2.61
CA SER A 193 -27.01 -7.64 2.64
C SER A 193 -27.77 -6.98 1.51
N GLY A 194 -28.07 -7.71 0.42
CA GLY A 194 -28.73 -7.14 -0.76
C GLY A 194 -27.93 -6.03 -1.47
N GLU A 195 -26.78 -5.64 -0.92
CA GLU A 195 -25.92 -4.63 -1.51
C GLU A 195 -25.29 -5.14 -2.80
N GLN A 196 -25.26 -4.27 -3.81
CA GLN A 196 -24.65 -4.54 -5.09
C GLN A 196 -23.45 -3.63 -5.32
N TRP A 197 -22.43 -4.16 -5.98
CA TRP A 197 -21.33 -3.35 -6.47
C TRP A 197 -21.84 -2.51 -7.64
N LYS A 198 -21.91 -1.19 -7.45
CA LYS A 198 -22.26 -0.24 -8.50
C LYS A 198 -21.00 0.47 -8.93
N GLN A 199 -20.47 0.10 -10.09
CA GLN A 199 -19.25 0.68 -10.61
C GLN A 199 -19.37 2.21 -10.68
N SER A 200 -18.38 2.90 -10.15
CA SER A 200 -18.25 4.36 -10.24
C SER A 200 -18.03 4.80 -11.69
N ASN A 201 -18.47 5.99 -12.05
CA ASN A 201 -18.34 6.54 -13.40
C ASN A 201 -17.24 7.60 -13.46
N GLY A 202 -16.72 7.83 -14.68
CA GLY A 202 -15.73 8.88 -14.94
C GLY A 202 -14.45 8.72 -14.11
N GLU A 203 -13.90 9.84 -13.64
CA GLU A 203 -12.64 9.86 -12.88
C GLU A 203 -12.67 9.12 -11.54
N ASP A 204 -13.85 8.93 -10.96
CA ASP A 204 -14.00 8.23 -9.68
C ASP A 204 -13.58 6.75 -9.76
N GLN A 205 -13.54 6.13 -10.97
CA GLN A 205 -13.01 4.79 -11.17
C GLN A 205 -11.49 4.72 -10.96
N TYR A 206 -10.80 5.83 -11.19
CA TYR A 206 -9.35 5.93 -11.20
C TYR A 206 -8.78 6.64 -9.97
N ARG A 207 -9.60 6.83 -8.95
CA ARG A 207 -9.14 7.36 -7.67
C ARG A 207 -8.16 6.41 -6.99
N ARG A 208 -7.32 6.98 -6.12
CA ARG A 208 -6.31 6.24 -5.36
C ARG A 208 -6.91 5.06 -4.61
N GLY A 209 -6.15 3.97 -4.47
CA GLY A 209 -6.57 2.73 -3.82
C GLY A 209 -7.10 2.90 -2.40
N VAL A 210 -6.66 3.93 -1.68
CA VAL A 210 -7.18 4.27 -0.34
C VAL A 210 -8.67 4.63 -0.33
N TYR A 211 -9.22 5.06 -1.46
CA TYR A 211 -10.65 5.40 -1.60
C TYR A 211 -11.53 4.25 -2.04
N ILE A 212 -10.97 3.08 -2.39
CA ILE A 212 -11.79 1.93 -2.78
C ILE A 212 -12.67 1.50 -1.61
N TYR A 213 -13.98 1.36 -1.90
CA TYR A 213 -14.94 0.88 -0.92
C TYR A 213 -14.56 -0.54 -0.48
N TRP A 214 -14.49 -0.74 0.84
CA TRP A 214 -14.06 -2.00 1.42
C TRP A 214 -15.19 -2.66 2.18
N LYS A 215 -15.67 -3.78 1.66
CA LYS A 215 -16.60 -4.65 2.37
C LYS A 215 -15.82 -5.82 2.98
N ARG A 216 -15.92 -6.02 4.30
CA ARG A 216 -15.16 -7.07 4.99
C ARG A 216 -15.47 -8.47 4.49
N THR A 217 -16.74 -8.75 4.14
CA THR A 217 -17.20 -10.05 3.64
C THR A 217 -16.88 -10.30 2.16
N ALA A 218 -16.52 -9.27 1.40
CA ALA A 218 -16.20 -9.36 -0.03
C ALA A 218 -15.26 -8.21 -0.40
N ALA A 219 -14.00 -8.32 0.01
CA ALA A 219 -12.99 -7.34 -0.30
C ALA A 219 -12.70 -7.26 -1.81
N TYR A 220 -12.20 -6.10 -2.28
CA TYR A 220 -11.84 -5.91 -3.67
C TYR A 220 -10.73 -6.89 -4.09
N PRO A 221 -10.91 -7.69 -5.16
CA PRO A 221 -10.08 -8.87 -5.44
C PRO A 221 -8.57 -8.59 -5.55
N SER A 222 -8.18 -7.59 -6.34
CA SER A 222 -6.77 -7.28 -6.53
C SER A 222 -6.10 -6.82 -5.23
N MET A 223 -6.84 -6.11 -4.35
CA MET A 223 -6.31 -5.72 -3.04
C MET A 223 -6.02 -6.94 -2.16
N THR A 224 -6.89 -7.93 -2.17
CA THR A 224 -6.70 -9.18 -1.40
C THR A 224 -5.50 -9.96 -1.95
N THR A 225 -5.36 -10.04 -3.26
CA THR A 225 -4.25 -10.76 -3.92
C THR A 225 -2.90 -10.12 -3.58
N PHE A 226 -2.84 -8.81 -3.39
CA PHE A 226 -1.65 -8.07 -2.97
C PHE A 226 -1.59 -7.81 -1.46
N ASP A 227 -2.03 -8.76 -0.66
CA ASP A 227 -1.93 -8.77 0.81
C ASP A 227 -2.65 -7.60 1.51
N GLY A 228 -3.71 -7.07 0.89
CA GLY A 228 -4.60 -6.11 1.54
C GLY A 228 -5.28 -6.73 2.75
N THR A 229 -5.39 -5.98 3.85
CA THR A 229 -6.00 -6.47 5.09
C THR A 229 -7.49 -6.73 4.94
N SER A 230 -8.02 -7.78 5.60
CA SER A 230 -9.46 -8.06 5.63
C SER A 230 -10.27 -6.98 6.36
N ARG A 231 -9.62 -6.20 7.22
CA ARG A 231 -10.24 -5.22 8.14
C ARG A 231 -11.21 -5.83 9.16
N GLU A 232 -11.14 -7.13 9.38
CA GLU A 232 -11.89 -7.80 10.44
C GLU A 232 -11.26 -7.57 11.80
N VAL A 233 -9.92 -7.50 11.84
CA VAL A 233 -9.13 -7.27 13.05
C VAL A 233 -8.15 -6.12 12.83
N CYS A 234 -7.69 -5.53 13.95
CA CYS A 234 -6.63 -4.53 13.90
C CYS A 234 -5.31 -5.19 13.47
N THR A 235 -4.72 -4.70 12.40
CA THR A 235 -3.48 -5.23 11.82
C THR A 235 -2.38 -4.20 11.96
N ALA A 236 -1.34 -4.51 12.72
CA ALA A 236 -0.20 -3.61 12.93
C ALA A 236 0.77 -3.62 11.76
N ARG A 237 0.97 -4.77 11.11
CA ARG A 237 1.78 -4.94 9.90
C ARG A 237 1.09 -5.87 8.91
N ARG A 238 1.43 -5.73 7.62
CA ARG A 238 1.01 -6.66 6.57
C ARG A 238 2.17 -7.59 6.25
N ILE A 239 1.89 -8.89 6.12
CA ILE A 239 2.86 -9.85 5.59
C ILE A 239 2.86 -9.66 4.07
N ARG A 240 3.98 -9.20 3.52
CA ARG A 240 4.13 -9.00 2.08
C ARG A 240 4.58 -10.29 1.42
N THR A 241 3.80 -10.77 0.47
CA THR A 241 4.11 -12.00 -0.29
C THR A 241 4.52 -11.68 -1.73
N ASN A 242 5.15 -12.64 -2.38
CA ASN A 242 5.40 -12.61 -3.81
C ASN A 242 4.91 -13.94 -4.38
N THR A 243 3.73 -13.93 -5.00
CA THR A 243 3.06 -15.14 -5.47
C THR A 243 2.80 -15.08 -6.98
N PRO A 244 2.77 -16.22 -7.69
CA PRO A 244 2.37 -16.28 -9.09
C PRO A 244 0.99 -15.68 -9.36
N LEU A 245 0.08 -15.72 -8.38
CA LEU A 245 -1.26 -15.16 -8.50
C LEU A 245 -1.23 -13.63 -8.64
N GLN A 246 -0.28 -12.96 -7.99
CA GLN A 246 -0.09 -11.51 -8.13
C GLN A 246 0.30 -11.16 -9.57
N ALA A 247 1.22 -11.90 -10.18
CA ALA A 247 1.60 -11.73 -11.58
C ALA A 247 0.42 -12.02 -12.53
N LEU A 248 -0.37 -13.07 -12.25
CA LEU A 248 -1.58 -13.36 -13.04
C LEU A 248 -2.60 -12.23 -12.99
N VAL A 249 -2.78 -11.58 -11.84
CA VAL A 249 -3.69 -10.44 -11.70
C VAL A 249 -3.20 -9.27 -12.55
N THR A 250 -1.94 -8.85 -12.43
CA THR A 250 -1.40 -7.72 -13.21
C THR A 250 -1.39 -7.98 -14.70
N LEU A 251 -1.27 -9.25 -15.14
CA LEU A 251 -1.29 -9.61 -16.55
C LEU A 251 -2.69 -9.76 -17.15
N ASN A 252 -3.70 -10.15 -16.37
CA ASN A 252 -4.98 -10.59 -16.91
C ASN A 252 -6.21 -9.83 -16.38
N ASP A 253 -6.11 -9.12 -15.27
CA ASP A 253 -7.24 -8.34 -14.75
C ASP A 253 -7.57 -7.19 -15.70
N SER A 254 -8.84 -7.06 -16.06
CA SER A 254 -9.31 -6.05 -17.02
C SER A 254 -8.92 -4.62 -16.61
N ALA A 255 -8.86 -4.33 -15.31
CA ALA A 255 -8.42 -3.01 -14.84
C ALA A 255 -6.94 -2.75 -15.15
N TYR A 256 -6.07 -3.76 -15.02
CA TYR A 256 -4.65 -3.62 -15.37
C TYR A 256 -4.43 -3.61 -16.88
N ILE A 257 -5.21 -4.35 -17.65
CA ILE A 257 -5.19 -4.27 -19.13
C ILE A 257 -5.62 -2.88 -19.59
N GLU A 258 -6.64 -2.28 -18.97
CA GLU A 258 -7.04 -0.91 -19.25
C GLU A 258 -5.91 0.08 -18.94
N MET A 259 -5.26 -0.05 -17.79
CA MET A 259 -4.07 0.77 -17.46
C MET A 259 -2.96 0.60 -18.51
N ALA A 260 -2.71 -0.62 -18.97
CA ALA A 260 -1.71 -0.87 -20.02
C ALA A 260 -2.09 -0.23 -21.37
N ARG A 261 -3.39 -0.18 -21.72
CA ARG A 261 -3.89 0.53 -22.92
C ARG A 261 -3.58 2.02 -22.84
N TYR A 262 -3.99 2.67 -21.78
CA TYR A 262 -3.74 4.10 -21.58
C TYR A 262 -2.25 4.42 -21.46
N PHE A 263 -1.47 3.50 -20.90
CA PHE A 263 -0.01 3.62 -20.90
C PHE A 263 0.55 3.59 -22.33
N ALA A 264 0.09 2.67 -23.20
CA ALA A 264 0.50 2.64 -24.59
C ALA A 264 0.11 3.94 -25.34
N TYR A 265 -1.10 4.44 -25.14
CA TYR A 265 -1.55 5.72 -25.73
C TYR A 265 -0.68 6.89 -25.27
N ARG A 266 -0.34 6.91 -23.98
CA ARG A 266 0.57 7.90 -23.41
C ARG A 266 1.94 7.86 -24.07
N LEU A 267 2.53 6.68 -24.25
CA LEU A 267 3.84 6.52 -24.88
C LEU A 267 3.82 6.96 -26.35
N GLN A 268 2.77 6.63 -27.10
CA GLN A 268 2.60 7.08 -28.49
C GLN A 268 2.49 8.61 -28.60
N LYS A 269 1.90 9.26 -27.59
CA LYS A 269 1.77 10.72 -27.54
C LYS A 269 3.04 11.43 -27.08
N GLU A 270 3.74 10.89 -26.08
CA GLU A 270 4.86 11.54 -25.39
C GLU A 270 6.24 11.20 -25.98
N ALA A 271 6.35 10.09 -26.71
CA ALA A 271 7.60 9.65 -27.33
C ALA A 271 7.53 9.78 -28.86
N SER A 272 8.69 9.60 -29.50
CA SER A 272 8.79 9.57 -30.98
C SER A 272 8.04 8.34 -31.54
N ILE A 273 7.85 8.33 -32.86
CA ILE A 273 7.25 7.18 -33.61
C ILE A 273 8.12 5.90 -33.46
N ASN A 274 9.37 6.03 -33.04
CA ASN A 274 10.28 4.91 -32.86
C ASN A 274 9.88 4.06 -31.64
N VAL A 275 9.58 2.78 -31.89
CA VAL A 275 9.18 1.80 -30.87
C VAL A 275 10.20 1.68 -29.74
N ASP A 276 11.50 1.63 -30.05
CA ASP A 276 12.53 1.53 -29.00
C ASP A 276 12.56 2.77 -28.11
N ALA A 277 12.29 3.96 -28.65
CA ALA A 277 12.17 5.18 -27.87
C ALA A 277 10.92 5.14 -26.95
N GLN A 278 9.81 4.60 -27.42
CA GLN A 278 8.60 4.41 -26.63
C GLN A 278 8.85 3.41 -25.47
N ILE A 279 9.51 2.30 -25.75
CA ILE A 279 9.87 1.29 -24.74
C ILE A 279 10.82 1.89 -23.69
N ARG A 280 11.86 2.61 -24.12
CA ARG A 280 12.79 3.30 -23.19
C ARG A 280 12.04 4.28 -22.28
N LYS A 281 11.17 5.09 -22.86
CA LYS A 281 10.34 6.03 -22.11
C LYS A 281 9.38 5.33 -21.15
N GLY A 282 8.77 4.25 -21.58
CA GLY A 282 7.87 3.44 -20.75
C GLY A 282 8.60 2.83 -19.54
N TYR A 283 9.75 2.24 -19.79
CA TYR A 283 10.57 1.67 -18.71
C TYR A 283 11.03 2.74 -17.71
N GLU A 284 11.50 3.89 -18.18
CA GLU A 284 11.91 5.02 -17.35
C GLU A 284 10.74 5.54 -16.49
N LEU A 285 9.54 5.70 -17.07
CA LEU A 285 8.35 6.13 -16.33
C LEU A 285 7.93 5.13 -15.25
N ALA A 286 8.12 3.83 -15.50
CA ALA A 286 7.70 2.78 -14.59
C ALA A 286 8.70 2.49 -13.47
N THR A 287 10.01 2.57 -13.75
CA THR A 287 11.07 2.19 -12.83
C THR A 287 11.88 3.36 -12.28
N GLY A 288 11.88 4.51 -12.97
CA GLY A 288 12.79 5.63 -12.70
C GLY A 288 14.22 5.40 -13.19
N HIS A 289 14.50 4.29 -13.89
CA HIS A 289 15.82 3.92 -14.38
C HIS A 289 15.88 3.89 -15.90
N VAL A 290 17.10 4.03 -16.44
CA VAL A 290 17.35 3.84 -17.87
C VAL A 290 17.46 2.35 -18.15
N ILE A 291 16.67 1.87 -19.13
CA ILE A 291 16.70 0.46 -19.56
C ILE A 291 18.04 0.12 -20.20
N ASP A 292 18.60 -1.03 -19.90
CA ASP A 292 19.78 -1.54 -20.59
C ASP A 292 19.46 -2.09 -22.00
N ASN A 293 20.51 -2.38 -22.78
CA ASN A 293 20.32 -2.84 -24.17
C ASN A 293 19.80 -4.29 -24.24
N ARG A 294 20.03 -5.12 -23.23
CA ARG A 294 19.55 -6.49 -23.17
C ARG A 294 18.04 -6.51 -22.93
N ASP A 295 17.58 -5.80 -21.93
CA ASP A 295 16.16 -5.73 -21.58
C ASP A 295 15.36 -4.99 -22.66
N LEU A 296 15.93 -3.95 -23.27
CA LEU A 296 15.35 -3.31 -24.44
C LEU A 296 15.15 -4.31 -25.60
N ALA A 297 16.14 -5.13 -25.90
CA ALA A 297 16.06 -6.13 -26.97
C ALA A 297 14.94 -7.18 -26.67
N ILE A 298 14.78 -7.57 -25.41
CA ILE A 298 13.71 -8.49 -24.96
C ILE A 298 12.33 -7.85 -25.20
N LEU A 299 12.12 -6.61 -24.75
CA LEU A 299 10.84 -5.92 -24.89
C LEU A 299 10.53 -5.57 -26.35
N SER A 300 11.54 -5.18 -27.14
CA SER A 300 11.38 -4.96 -28.59
C SER A 300 11.07 -6.27 -29.32
N GLY A 301 11.63 -7.39 -28.91
CA GLY A 301 11.28 -8.71 -29.39
C GLY A 301 9.82 -9.10 -29.06
N LEU A 302 9.39 -8.81 -27.84
CA LEU A 302 7.98 -9.02 -27.43
C LEU A 302 7.03 -8.19 -28.30
N TYR A 303 7.34 -6.91 -28.55
CA TYR A 303 6.58 -6.06 -29.45
C TYR A 303 6.44 -6.66 -30.86
N LYS A 304 7.56 -7.07 -31.48
CA LYS A 304 7.58 -7.64 -32.84
C LYS A 304 6.72 -8.91 -32.92
N ASN A 305 6.88 -9.81 -31.93
CA ASN A 305 6.09 -11.06 -31.87
C ASN A 305 4.58 -10.79 -31.69
N ALA A 306 4.23 -9.81 -30.87
CA ALA A 306 2.84 -9.41 -30.69
C ALA A 306 2.26 -8.76 -31.96
N LEU A 307 3.02 -7.87 -32.62
CA LEU A 307 2.63 -7.22 -33.86
C LEU A 307 2.38 -8.24 -34.98
N GLU A 308 3.25 -9.23 -35.14
CA GLU A 308 3.03 -10.30 -36.13
C GLU A 308 1.72 -11.05 -35.88
N LYS A 309 1.41 -11.38 -34.62
CA LYS A 309 0.16 -12.05 -34.24
C LYS A 309 -1.06 -11.20 -34.55
N PHE A 310 -1.04 -9.93 -34.18
CA PHE A 310 -2.15 -9.00 -34.40
C PHE A 310 -2.33 -8.63 -35.87
N ASN A 311 -1.28 -8.61 -36.68
CA ASN A 311 -1.39 -8.47 -38.13
C ASN A 311 -2.07 -9.65 -38.80
N ARG A 312 -1.89 -10.88 -38.26
CA ARG A 312 -2.57 -12.08 -38.75
C ARG A 312 -4.03 -12.17 -38.29
N ASP A 313 -4.35 -11.59 -37.14
CA ASP A 313 -5.67 -11.65 -36.52
C ASP A 313 -6.05 -10.26 -35.95
N LYS A 314 -6.64 -9.47 -36.85
CA LYS A 314 -7.06 -8.09 -36.54
C LYS A 314 -8.19 -8.03 -35.50
N ASP A 315 -9.02 -9.07 -35.44
CA ASP A 315 -10.12 -9.13 -34.47
C ASP A 315 -9.57 -9.18 -33.04
N LYS A 316 -8.49 -9.93 -32.81
CA LYS A 316 -7.80 -9.93 -31.52
C LYS A 316 -7.11 -8.61 -31.19
N ALA A 317 -6.63 -7.87 -32.19
CA ALA A 317 -6.13 -6.52 -31.95
C ALA A 317 -7.26 -5.59 -31.47
N CYS A 318 -8.44 -5.66 -32.12
CA CYS A 318 -9.63 -4.92 -31.70
C CYS A 318 -10.07 -5.29 -30.27
N GLU A 319 -10.09 -6.57 -29.93
CA GLU A 319 -10.40 -7.03 -28.58
C GLU A 319 -9.39 -6.52 -27.55
N MET A 320 -8.09 -6.53 -27.87
CA MET A 320 -7.04 -6.01 -26.98
C MET A 320 -7.23 -4.52 -26.73
N ILE A 321 -7.59 -3.73 -27.71
CA ILE A 321 -7.83 -2.28 -27.58
C ILE A 321 -9.19 -1.99 -26.92
N GLY A 322 -10.24 -2.76 -27.27
CA GLY A 322 -11.56 -2.67 -26.65
C GLY A 322 -12.37 -1.41 -26.98
N VAL A 323 -11.85 -0.52 -27.81
CA VAL A 323 -12.51 0.68 -28.33
C VAL A 323 -12.33 0.75 -29.84
N ASN A 324 -13.25 1.41 -30.53
CA ASN A 324 -13.19 1.57 -31.99
C ASN A 324 -12.89 3.04 -32.33
N ASP A 325 -11.64 3.44 -32.07
CA ASP A 325 -11.11 4.78 -32.34
C ASP A 325 -9.78 4.71 -33.09
N GLU A 326 -9.04 5.81 -33.16
CA GLU A 326 -7.73 5.91 -33.84
C GLU A 326 -6.66 4.97 -33.29
N HIS A 327 -6.81 4.49 -32.06
CA HIS A 327 -5.88 3.54 -31.41
C HIS A 327 -6.13 2.09 -31.83
N ASN A 328 -7.24 1.81 -32.54
CA ASN A 328 -7.60 0.46 -32.96
C ASN A 328 -6.78 -0.02 -34.15
N ASN A 329 -5.53 -0.37 -33.88
CA ASN A 329 -4.59 -0.89 -34.87
C ASN A 329 -3.63 -1.92 -34.21
N PRO A 330 -3.01 -2.82 -35.02
CA PRO A 330 -2.10 -3.86 -34.52
C PRO A 330 -0.88 -3.32 -33.78
N GLU A 331 -0.35 -2.17 -34.18
CA GLU A 331 0.81 -1.51 -33.58
C GLU A 331 0.52 -1.08 -32.14
N THR A 332 -0.62 -0.47 -31.92
CA THR A 332 -1.08 -0.07 -30.58
C THR A 332 -1.35 -1.30 -29.72
N ALA A 333 -2.03 -2.32 -30.26
CA ALA A 333 -2.28 -3.56 -29.54
C ALA A 333 -0.97 -4.26 -29.12
N ALA A 334 0.05 -4.27 -30.00
CA ALA A 334 1.37 -4.80 -29.65
C ALA A 334 2.05 -3.98 -28.55
N MET A 335 1.92 -2.65 -28.56
CA MET A 335 2.46 -1.79 -27.52
C MET A 335 1.74 -2.00 -26.16
N VAL A 336 0.43 -2.27 -26.16
CA VAL A 336 -0.32 -2.65 -24.94
C VAL A 336 0.27 -3.90 -24.28
N VAL A 337 0.64 -4.91 -25.09
CA VAL A 337 1.29 -6.12 -24.55
C VAL A 337 2.62 -5.78 -23.86
N VAL A 338 3.43 -4.91 -24.47
CA VAL A 338 4.69 -4.46 -23.89
C VAL A 338 4.46 -3.64 -22.62
N CYS A 339 3.51 -2.71 -22.63
CA CYS A 339 3.15 -1.91 -21.46
C CYS A 339 2.65 -2.78 -20.29
N ASN A 340 1.84 -3.79 -20.59
CA ASN A 340 1.38 -4.75 -19.58
C ASN A 340 2.56 -5.57 -19.00
N ALA A 341 3.51 -5.99 -19.84
CA ALA A 341 4.73 -6.66 -19.37
C ALA A 341 5.58 -5.74 -18.48
N ILE A 342 5.75 -4.46 -18.86
CA ILE A 342 6.47 -3.47 -18.04
C ILE A 342 5.80 -3.30 -16.68
N LEU A 343 4.48 -3.13 -16.61
CA LEU A 343 3.74 -2.99 -15.36
C LEU A 343 3.86 -4.22 -14.45
N ASN A 344 4.24 -5.37 -14.98
CA ASN A 344 4.42 -6.63 -14.25
C ASN A 344 5.88 -6.92 -13.87
N LEU A 345 6.83 -6.08 -14.23
CA LEU A 345 8.24 -6.26 -13.83
C LEU A 345 8.38 -6.20 -12.29
N ASP A 346 9.27 -7.03 -11.75
CA ASP A 346 9.57 -7.03 -10.31
C ASP A 346 10.02 -5.64 -9.82
N GLU A 347 10.80 -4.93 -10.63
CA GLU A 347 11.29 -3.57 -10.36
C GLU A 347 10.15 -2.54 -10.28
N VAL A 348 9.01 -2.80 -10.91
CA VAL A 348 7.83 -1.93 -10.89
C VAL A 348 6.96 -2.21 -9.66
N VAL A 349 6.85 -3.46 -9.24
CA VAL A 349 6.02 -3.85 -8.09
C VAL A 349 6.81 -3.96 -6.77
N THR A 350 8.10 -3.62 -6.81
CA THR A 350 9.01 -3.61 -5.66
C THR A 350 9.70 -2.26 -5.60
N LYS A 351 9.72 -1.64 -4.44
CA LYS A 351 10.53 -0.45 -4.19
C LYS A 351 11.99 -0.87 -4.09
N LEU A 352 12.85 -0.28 -4.92
CA LEU A 352 14.29 -0.50 -4.97
C LEU A 352 15.05 0.64 -4.31
#